data_ef7e141eb0ec4440828d29b6f376017d
#
_entry.id   ef7e141eb0ec4440828d29b6f376017d
#
_cell.length_a   1.000
_cell.length_b   1.000
_cell.length_c   1.000
_cell.angle_alpha   90.00
_cell.angle_beta   90.00
_cell.angle_gamma   90.00
#
_symmetry.space_group_name_H-M   'P 1'
#
loop_
_entity.id
_entity.type
_entity.pdbx_description
1 polymer ?
#
loop_
_entity_poly.entity_id
_entity_poly.type
_entity_poly.pdbx_seq_one_letter_code
_entity_poly.pdbx_strand_id
1 'polypeptide(L)'
;MSDIVIPKNYKSQLNLYETQVAIKTVKDFFQGLLAERLHLLRVSAPLFVDPTSGLNDNLIGVERPVNFHIAAQGDREAEIVQSLAKWKRYALQKYGFKPGEGLYTDMSAIRQDETTDNIHSIYVDQWDWEKVITKDERNLETLKETVRTVYKVLRKTEKYMSIHYDYIEEILPHDIFFVTTSELEEMFPDYSPKEREYYIAKAKGAVCIMQIGETLENGKPHDGRAPDYDDWSLNADIVVYYPVLDIALELSSMGIRVDKKALLDQLQKAGCPERAELPYHKAVINGELPLTIGGGIGQSRICMFFLRKAHIGEVQCSLWSDEVMETAEKNGLQLL
;
A
#
# COMPACT_ATOMS: atom_id res chain seq x y z
N MET A 1 -8.33 20.02 -11.96
CA MET A 1 -8.33 20.83 -10.72
C MET A 1 -8.24 19.82 -9.58
N SER A 2 -7.18 19.88 -8.79
CA SER A 2 -7.06 19.04 -7.59
C SER A 2 -7.90 19.69 -6.50
N ASP A 3 -9.09 19.15 -6.25
CA ASP A 3 -9.96 19.67 -5.20
C ASP A 3 -9.45 19.15 -3.84
N ILE A 4 -8.61 19.93 -3.16
CA ILE A 4 -8.27 19.62 -1.78
C ILE A 4 -9.42 20.03 -0.85
N VAL A 5 -9.78 19.12 0.05
CA VAL A 5 -10.81 19.35 1.05
C VAL A 5 -10.17 19.89 2.33
N ILE A 6 -10.64 21.03 2.78
CA ILE A 6 -10.24 21.59 4.08
C ILE A 6 -11.36 21.36 5.08
N PRO A 7 -11.16 20.51 6.11
CA PRO A 7 -12.20 20.27 7.10
C PRO A 7 -12.53 21.56 7.88
N LYS A 8 -13.81 21.76 8.13
CA LYS A 8 -14.27 22.96 8.88
C LYS A 8 -13.60 23.03 10.26
N ASN A 9 -13.00 24.17 10.56
CA ASN A 9 -12.26 24.43 11.81
C ASN A 9 -11.00 23.55 12.00
N TYR A 10 -10.49 22.91 10.96
CA TYR A 10 -9.23 22.17 11.07
C TYR A 10 -8.09 23.09 11.48
N LYS A 11 -7.29 22.62 12.43
CA LYS A 11 -6.01 23.24 12.82
C LYS A 11 -5.01 22.12 13.12
N SER A 12 -3.84 22.21 12.52
CA SER A 12 -2.74 21.34 12.92
C SER A 12 -2.41 21.56 14.41
N GLN A 13 -2.37 20.47 15.18
CA GLN A 13 -2.07 20.51 16.62
C GLN A 13 -0.57 20.63 16.90
N LEU A 14 0.26 20.41 15.89
CA LEU A 14 1.72 20.44 15.96
C LEU A 14 2.26 21.46 14.97
N ASN A 15 3.29 22.21 15.35
CA ASN A 15 4.07 23.01 14.42
C ASN A 15 4.96 22.13 13.51
N LEU A 16 5.68 22.71 12.57
CA LEU A 16 6.53 21.96 11.60
C LEU A 16 7.60 21.12 12.31
N TYR A 17 8.30 21.68 13.30
CA TYR A 17 9.32 20.94 14.05
C TYR A 17 8.73 19.77 14.85
N GLU A 18 7.66 20.02 15.60
CA GLU A 18 6.94 19.01 16.38
C GLU A 18 6.38 17.90 15.45
N THR A 19 5.90 18.28 14.27
CA THR A 19 5.41 17.33 13.27
C THR A 19 6.55 16.41 12.81
N GLN A 20 7.76 16.92 12.56
CA GLN A 20 8.92 16.09 12.19
C GLN A 20 9.30 15.12 13.32
N VAL A 21 9.29 15.57 14.57
CA VAL A 21 9.52 14.71 15.75
C VAL A 21 8.45 13.62 15.84
N ALA A 22 7.19 13.97 15.62
CA ALA A 22 6.07 13.04 15.68
C ALA A 22 6.12 12.01 14.53
N ILE A 23 6.46 12.42 13.30
CA ILE A 23 6.70 11.51 12.16
C ILE A 23 7.77 10.47 12.51
N LYS A 24 8.91 10.93 13.04
CA LYS A 24 9.98 10.01 13.47
C LYS A 24 9.46 9.03 14.53
N THR A 25 8.73 9.52 15.51
CA THR A 25 8.16 8.71 16.60
C THR A 25 7.22 7.62 16.07
N VAL A 26 6.31 7.97 15.17
CA VAL A 26 5.42 7.02 14.50
C VAL A 26 6.21 5.98 13.72
N LYS A 27 7.14 6.44 12.86
CA LYS A 27 7.90 5.54 11.96
C LYS A 27 8.76 4.56 12.75
N ASP A 28 9.51 5.03 13.75
CA ASP A 28 10.40 4.17 14.55
C ASP A 28 9.62 3.10 15.32
N PHE A 29 8.50 3.48 15.94
CA PHE A 29 7.68 2.54 16.71
C PHE A 29 6.99 1.52 15.79
N PHE A 30 6.34 2.00 14.72
CA PHE A 30 5.59 1.13 13.81
C PHE A 30 6.48 0.11 13.12
N GLN A 31 7.57 0.54 12.48
CA GLN A 31 8.45 -0.35 11.72
C GLN A 31 9.14 -1.38 12.61
N GLY A 32 9.56 -0.99 13.81
CA GLY A 32 10.19 -1.91 14.77
C GLY A 32 9.22 -3.00 15.20
N LEU A 33 8.00 -2.62 15.55
CA LEU A 33 6.96 -3.57 15.98
C LEU A 33 6.48 -4.46 14.80
N LEU A 34 6.33 -3.91 13.59
CA LEU A 34 5.98 -4.66 12.39
C LEU A 34 7.04 -5.73 12.09
N ALA A 35 8.31 -5.34 12.10
CA ALA A 35 9.44 -6.25 11.85
C ALA A 35 9.49 -7.38 12.88
N GLU A 36 9.31 -7.08 14.17
CA GLU A 36 9.23 -8.08 15.24
C GLU A 36 8.07 -9.06 15.00
N ARG A 37 6.86 -8.57 14.72
CA ARG A 37 5.64 -9.37 14.64
C ARG A 37 5.56 -10.27 13.41
N LEU A 38 6.13 -9.83 12.30
CA LEU A 38 6.15 -10.60 11.05
C LEU A 38 7.47 -11.34 10.82
N HIS A 39 8.47 -11.19 11.70
CA HIS A 39 9.82 -11.75 11.55
C HIS A 39 10.54 -11.25 10.29
N LEU A 40 10.63 -9.92 10.16
CA LEU A 40 11.19 -9.26 8.98
C LEU A 40 12.58 -8.69 9.27
N LEU A 41 13.50 -8.92 8.33
CA LEU A 41 14.80 -8.25 8.29
C LEU A 41 14.72 -7.02 7.37
N ARG A 42 15.19 -5.86 7.84
CA ARG A 42 15.31 -4.69 6.96
C ARG A 42 16.43 -4.90 5.94
N VAL A 43 16.14 -4.72 4.66
CA VAL A 43 17.11 -4.84 3.57
C VAL A 43 17.15 -3.57 2.73
N SER A 44 18.26 -3.37 2.00
CA SER A 44 18.37 -2.33 0.98
C SER A 44 17.62 -2.77 -0.29
N ALA A 45 16.87 -1.85 -0.89
CA ALA A 45 16.14 -2.07 -2.12
C ALA A 45 16.56 -1.09 -3.22
N PRO A 46 16.35 -1.42 -4.50
CA PRO A 46 16.62 -0.49 -5.60
C PRO A 46 15.60 0.63 -5.64
N LEU A 47 16.06 1.84 -6.01
CA LEU A 47 15.19 2.95 -6.40
C LEU A 47 14.72 2.83 -7.85
N PHE A 48 15.52 2.15 -8.68
CA PHE A 48 15.25 1.96 -10.11
C PHE A 48 15.69 0.55 -10.56
N VAL A 49 15.08 0.07 -11.60
CA VAL A 49 15.31 -1.26 -12.17
C VAL A 49 15.45 -1.19 -13.69
N ASP A 50 15.96 -2.26 -14.28
CA ASP A 50 15.96 -2.47 -15.72
C ASP A 50 14.53 -2.81 -16.19
N PRO A 51 13.94 -2.07 -17.15
CA PRO A 51 12.59 -2.34 -17.65
C PRO A 51 12.41 -3.74 -18.22
N THR A 52 13.48 -4.33 -18.79
CA THR A 52 13.42 -5.68 -19.39
C THR A 52 13.39 -6.80 -18.35
N SER A 53 13.65 -6.49 -17.08
CA SER A 53 13.65 -7.50 -16.00
C SER A 53 12.25 -8.02 -15.63
N GLY A 54 11.20 -7.23 -15.89
CA GLY A 54 9.85 -7.48 -15.43
C GLY A 54 9.65 -7.24 -13.94
N LEU A 55 10.61 -6.59 -13.24
CA LEU A 55 10.57 -6.35 -11.80
C LEU A 55 9.79 -5.09 -11.42
N ASN A 56 9.66 -4.11 -12.32
CA ASN A 56 8.84 -2.94 -12.02
C ASN A 56 7.35 -3.28 -12.02
N ASP A 57 6.58 -2.51 -11.29
CA ASP A 57 5.11 -2.61 -11.27
C ASP A 57 4.54 -1.77 -12.43
N ASN A 58 3.57 -2.33 -13.12
CA ASN A 58 2.81 -1.62 -14.14
C ASN A 58 1.47 -1.11 -13.59
N LEU A 59 1.27 -1.21 -12.29
CA LEU A 59 0.03 -0.85 -11.60
C LEU A 59 -1.20 -1.46 -12.31
N ILE A 60 -2.14 -0.66 -12.75
CA ILE A 60 -3.28 -1.16 -13.55
C ILE A 60 -2.97 -1.24 -15.07
N GLY A 61 -1.75 -0.85 -15.48
CA GLY A 61 -1.26 -1.03 -16.85
C GLY A 61 -1.34 0.18 -17.77
N VAL A 62 -1.81 1.31 -17.25
CA VAL A 62 -1.91 2.59 -17.98
C VAL A 62 -0.92 3.65 -17.49
N GLU A 63 -0.42 3.49 -16.28
CA GLU A 63 0.53 4.42 -15.66
C GLU A 63 1.92 4.24 -16.26
N ARG A 64 2.56 5.38 -16.51
CA ARG A 64 3.90 5.43 -17.10
C ARG A 64 4.95 5.50 -16.00
N PRO A 65 5.98 4.63 -16.01
CA PRO A 65 7.13 4.79 -15.13
C PRO A 65 7.96 6.02 -15.52
N VAL A 66 8.72 6.55 -14.58
CA VAL A 66 9.73 7.58 -14.86
C VAL A 66 11.00 6.91 -15.36
N ASN A 67 11.37 7.15 -16.60
CA ASN A 67 12.52 6.55 -17.26
C ASN A 67 13.70 7.53 -17.32
N PHE A 68 14.91 7.00 -17.24
CA PHE A 68 16.15 7.75 -17.48
C PHE A 68 17.22 6.81 -18.06
N HIS A 69 18.30 7.43 -18.62
CA HIS A 69 19.40 6.70 -19.20
C HIS A 69 20.68 6.81 -18.35
N ILE A 70 21.39 5.70 -18.19
CA ILE A 70 22.62 5.62 -17.42
C ILE A 70 23.81 5.73 -18.38
N ALA A 71 24.35 6.94 -18.55
CA ALA A 71 25.46 7.23 -19.47
C ALA A 71 26.69 6.37 -19.22
N ALA A 72 27.06 6.10 -17.94
CA ALA A 72 28.19 5.27 -17.56
C ALA A 72 28.05 3.78 -17.93
N GLN A 73 26.85 3.36 -18.35
CA GLN A 73 26.53 1.98 -18.73
C GLN A 73 26.12 1.85 -20.22
N GLY A 74 26.68 2.72 -21.08
CA GLY A 74 26.38 2.72 -22.51
C GLY A 74 24.95 3.17 -22.82
N ASP A 75 24.48 4.14 -22.09
CA ASP A 75 23.14 4.73 -22.23
C ASP A 75 21.98 3.76 -21.96
N ARG A 76 22.22 2.83 -21.04
CA ARG A 76 21.22 1.82 -20.64
C ARG A 76 20.02 2.49 -20.00
N GLU A 77 18.82 2.11 -20.43
CA GLU A 77 17.57 2.57 -19.83
C GLU A 77 17.33 1.98 -18.44
N ALA A 78 16.77 2.78 -17.55
CA ALA A 78 16.33 2.39 -16.22
C ALA A 78 15.01 3.09 -15.90
N GLU A 79 14.18 2.43 -15.09
CA GLU A 79 12.91 2.94 -14.60
C GLU A 79 12.94 3.11 -13.09
N ILE A 80 12.48 4.27 -12.59
CA ILE A 80 12.19 4.43 -11.16
C ILE A 80 11.01 3.50 -10.81
N VAL A 81 11.13 2.80 -9.69
CA VAL A 81 10.10 1.83 -9.29
C VAL A 81 8.77 2.52 -9.00
N GLN A 82 7.67 1.86 -9.39
CA GLN A 82 6.30 2.23 -9.00
C GLN A 82 5.82 1.40 -7.80
N SER A 83 6.35 0.19 -7.64
CA SER A 83 6.31 -0.62 -6.41
C SER A 83 7.46 -1.64 -6.40
N LEU A 84 7.70 -2.28 -5.26
CA LEU A 84 8.72 -3.33 -5.09
C LEU A 84 8.10 -4.73 -4.95
N ALA A 85 6.81 -4.91 -5.24
CA ALA A 85 6.10 -6.16 -5.02
C ALA A 85 6.82 -7.37 -5.64
N LYS A 86 7.23 -7.27 -6.90
CA LYS A 86 7.95 -8.34 -7.62
C LYS A 86 9.40 -8.48 -7.18
N TRP A 87 10.08 -7.35 -6.97
CA TRP A 87 11.47 -7.35 -6.52
C TRP A 87 11.66 -8.01 -5.16
N LYS A 88 10.77 -7.78 -4.20
CA LYS A 88 10.87 -8.36 -2.85
C LYS A 88 10.89 -9.89 -2.89
N ARG A 89 10.00 -10.51 -3.67
CA ARG A 89 9.96 -11.96 -3.85
C ARG A 89 11.24 -12.50 -4.47
N TYR A 90 11.78 -11.81 -5.49
CA TYR A 90 13.08 -12.12 -6.08
C TYR A 90 14.22 -11.99 -5.05
N ALA A 91 14.21 -10.94 -4.23
CA ALA A 91 15.22 -10.70 -3.20
C ALA A 91 15.22 -11.79 -2.12
N LEU A 92 14.05 -12.29 -1.69
CA LEU A 92 13.95 -13.40 -0.75
C LEU A 92 14.67 -14.66 -1.25
N GLN A 93 14.46 -15.01 -2.52
CA GLN A 93 15.17 -16.13 -3.15
C GLN A 93 16.68 -15.86 -3.21
N LYS A 94 17.07 -14.69 -3.74
CA LYS A 94 18.48 -14.31 -3.92
C LYS A 94 19.26 -14.30 -2.61
N TYR A 95 18.64 -13.87 -1.51
CA TYR A 95 19.29 -13.77 -0.19
C TYR A 95 19.12 -15.04 0.64
N GLY A 96 18.38 -16.04 0.16
CA GLY A 96 18.27 -17.36 0.79
C GLY A 96 17.37 -17.41 2.03
N PHE A 97 16.35 -16.56 2.12
CA PHE A 97 15.34 -16.59 3.19
C PHE A 97 14.58 -17.91 3.23
N LYS A 98 14.19 -18.35 4.43
CA LYS A 98 13.52 -19.62 4.68
C LYS A 98 12.03 -19.40 5.00
N PRO A 99 11.18 -20.44 4.91
CA PRO A 99 9.80 -20.35 5.38
C PRO A 99 9.70 -19.78 6.80
N GLY A 100 8.80 -18.83 6.99
CA GLY A 100 8.62 -18.10 8.24
C GLY A 100 9.49 -16.84 8.39
N GLU A 101 10.52 -16.66 7.57
CA GLU A 101 11.36 -15.46 7.54
C GLU A 101 10.90 -14.51 6.42
N GLY A 102 11.16 -13.21 6.62
CA GLY A 102 10.81 -12.20 5.64
C GLY A 102 11.75 -11.00 5.63
N LEU A 103 11.51 -10.11 4.71
CA LEU A 103 12.21 -8.83 4.59
C LEU A 103 11.22 -7.67 4.57
N TYR A 104 11.70 -6.48 4.93
CA TYR A 104 11.04 -5.22 4.59
C TYR A 104 12.07 -4.19 4.15
N THR A 105 11.60 -3.17 3.49
CA THR A 105 12.42 -2.04 3.04
C THR A 105 11.62 -0.74 3.08
N ASP A 106 12.33 0.38 3.18
CA ASP A 106 11.75 1.69 2.94
C ASP A 106 11.76 1.93 1.43
N MET A 107 10.59 1.75 0.80
CA MET A 107 10.41 2.02 -0.61
C MET A 107 10.17 3.51 -0.84
N SER A 108 10.84 4.04 -1.84
CA SER A 108 10.52 5.34 -2.45
C SER A 108 10.15 5.10 -3.91
N ALA A 109 8.98 5.56 -4.32
CA ALA A 109 8.47 5.41 -5.69
C ALA A 109 7.98 6.75 -6.23
N ILE A 110 7.95 6.88 -7.55
CA ILE A 110 7.37 8.02 -8.24
C ILE A 110 6.27 7.51 -9.16
N ARG A 111 5.06 8.01 -8.97
CA ARG A 111 3.90 7.77 -9.81
C ARG A 111 3.56 9.07 -10.54
N GLN A 112 4.20 9.28 -11.70
CA GLN A 112 4.12 10.58 -12.40
C GLN A 112 2.73 10.92 -12.95
N ASP A 113 1.86 9.93 -13.13
CA ASP A 113 0.49 10.10 -13.62
C ASP A 113 -0.54 10.16 -12.48
N GLU A 114 -0.10 10.19 -11.21
CA GLU A 114 -0.98 10.26 -10.05
C GLU A 114 -1.72 11.61 -9.98
N THR A 115 -3.02 11.54 -9.73
CA THR A 115 -3.81 12.74 -9.42
C THR A 115 -3.66 13.08 -7.95
N THR A 116 -3.02 14.21 -7.67
CA THR A 116 -2.78 14.65 -6.28
C THR A 116 -4.07 15.18 -5.65
N ASP A 117 -4.30 14.79 -4.39
CA ASP A 117 -5.38 15.26 -3.54
C ASP A 117 -4.94 15.27 -2.07
N ASN A 118 -5.88 15.24 -1.12
CA ASN A 118 -5.56 15.22 0.31
C ASN A 118 -4.72 14.01 0.74
N ILE A 119 -4.83 12.86 0.05
CA ILE A 119 -4.24 11.57 0.45
C ILE A 119 -3.32 10.96 -0.63
N HIS A 120 -3.23 11.58 -1.80
CA HIS A 120 -2.39 11.12 -2.91
C HIS A 120 -1.30 12.14 -3.24
N SER A 121 -0.09 11.64 -3.47
CA SER A 121 1.11 12.38 -3.87
C SER A 121 1.81 11.65 -5.01
N ILE A 122 2.51 12.39 -5.86
CA ILE A 122 3.42 11.84 -6.89
C ILE A 122 4.51 10.99 -6.25
N TYR A 123 5.02 11.40 -5.08
CA TYR A 123 5.96 10.62 -4.29
C TYR A 123 5.22 9.65 -3.38
N VAL A 124 5.55 8.36 -3.48
CA VAL A 124 4.97 7.30 -2.65
C VAL A 124 6.06 6.65 -1.81
N ASP A 125 5.85 6.65 -0.49
CA ASP A 125 6.72 5.98 0.47
C ASP A 125 5.98 4.85 1.19
N GLN A 126 6.58 3.66 1.21
CA GLN A 126 5.95 2.49 1.85
C GLN A 126 6.99 1.72 2.68
N TRP A 127 6.55 1.10 3.78
CA TRP A 127 7.18 -0.12 4.27
C TRP A 127 6.71 -1.26 3.38
N ASP A 128 7.55 -1.63 2.46
CA ASP A 128 7.30 -2.74 1.56
C ASP A 128 7.88 -4.02 2.19
N TRP A 129 7.04 -5.00 2.48
CA TRP A 129 7.43 -6.22 3.16
C TRP A 129 7.02 -7.47 2.38
N GLU A 130 7.75 -8.57 2.60
CA GLU A 130 7.51 -9.87 1.96
C GLU A 130 8.03 -10.98 2.87
N LYS A 131 7.27 -12.08 3.01
CA LYS A 131 7.60 -13.22 3.87
C LYS A 131 7.44 -14.53 3.10
N VAL A 132 8.39 -15.46 3.27
CA VAL A 132 8.31 -16.79 2.70
C VAL A 132 7.29 -17.62 3.48
N ILE A 133 6.39 -18.29 2.75
CA ILE A 133 5.38 -19.19 3.29
C ILE A 133 5.55 -20.59 2.69
N THR A 134 5.02 -21.59 3.40
CA THR A 134 4.92 -22.96 2.89
C THR A 134 3.72 -23.12 1.95
N LYS A 135 3.64 -24.26 1.27
CA LYS A 135 2.50 -24.58 0.41
C LYS A 135 1.20 -24.67 1.19
N ASP A 136 1.24 -25.21 2.40
CA ASP A 136 0.05 -25.39 3.25
C ASP A 136 -0.46 -24.03 3.81
N GLU A 137 0.42 -23.04 3.91
CA GLU A 137 0.08 -21.66 4.31
C GLU A 137 -0.51 -20.83 3.16
N ARG A 138 -0.54 -21.34 1.92
CA ARG A 138 -1.14 -20.64 0.79
C ARG A 138 -2.66 -20.76 0.82
N ASN A 139 -3.31 -20.07 1.74
CA ASN A 139 -4.76 -20.11 1.96
C ASN A 139 -5.28 -18.80 2.59
N LEU A 140 -6.60 -18.64 2.59
CA LEU A 140 -7.27 -17.45 3.07
C LEU A 140 -7.09 -17.21 4.59
N GLU A 141 -6.96 -18.27 5.40
CA GLU A 141 -6.76 -18.09 6.84
C GLU A 141 -5.39 -17.51 7.16
N THR A 142 -4.33 -17.94 6.48
CA THR A 142 -2.99 -17.31 6.57
C THR A 142 -3.03 -15.83 6.22
N LEU A 143 -3.78 -15.44 5.17
CA LEU A 143 -3.99 -14.03 4.84
C LEU A 143 -4.66 -13.29 6.00
N LYS A 144 -5.78 -13.82 6.52
CA LYS A 144 -6.52 -13.20 7.62
C LYS A 144 -5.70 -13.08 8.90
N GLU A 145 -4.89 -14.08 9.24
CA GLU A 145 -3.98 -14.03 10.40
C GLU A 145 -2.91 -12.97 10.24
N THR A 146 -2.37 -12.83 9.04
CA THR A 146 -1.40 -11.78 8.71
C THR A 146 -2.04 -10.40 8.81
N VAL A 147 -3.24 -10.21 8.28
CA VAL A 147 -4.02 -8.97 8.43
C VAL A 147 -4.26 -8.65 9.90
N ARG A 148 -4.70 -9.62 10.71
CA ARG A 148 -4.89 -9.42 12.16
C ARG A 148 -3.58 -8.99 12.85
N THR A 149 -2.45 -9.53 12.40
CA THR A 149 -1.13 -9.18 12.95
C THR A 149 -0.76 -7.75 12.61
N VAL A 150 -0.88 -7.33 11.35
CA VAL A 150 -0.64 -5.93 10.92
C VAL A 150 -1.62 -4.99 11.63
N TYR A 151 -2.87 -5.35 11.73
CA TYR A 151 -3.88 -4.54 12.43
C TYR A 151 -3.57 -4.35 13.92
N LYS A 152 -3.07 -5.39 14.60
CA LYS A 152 -2.61 -5.27 15.99
C LYS A 152 -1.41 -4.31 16.11
N VAL A 153 -0.53 -4.24 15.10
CA VAL A 153 0.55 -3.25 15.06
C VAL A 153 -0.02 -1.84 14.93
N LEU A 154 -1.00 -1.62 14.04
CA LEU A 154 -1.69 -0.33 13.90
C LEU A 154 -2.31 0.13 15.23
N ARG A 155 -3.08 -0.72 15.88
CA ARG A 155 -3.69 -0.39 17.18
C ARG A 155 -2.69 -0.08 18.29
N LYS A 156 -1.59 -0.84 18.36
CA LYS A 156 -0.54 -0.57 19.34
C LYS A 156 0.18 0.75 19.06
N THR A 157 0.34 1.10 17.80
CA THR A 157 0.92 2.38 17.39
C THR A 157 -0.01 3.53 17.77
N GLU A 158 -1.32 3.39 17.50
CA GLU A 158 -2.30 4.39 17.92
C GLU A 158 -2.26 4.63 19.43
N LYS A 159 -2.30 3.54 20.22
CA LYS A 159 -2.17 3.63 21.68
C LYS A 159 -0.86 4.26 22.13
N TYR A 160 0.25 3.93 21.48
CA TYR A 160 1.54 4.54 21.78
C TYR A 160 1.51 6.05 21.51
N MET A 161 0.91 6.46 20.39
CA MET A 161 0.78 7.88 20.03
C MET A 161 -0.17 8.64 20.97
N SER A 162 -1.28 8.03 21.41
CA SER A 162 -2.22 8.67 22.36
C SER A 162 -1.59 8.92 23.74
N ILE A 163 -0.61 8.13 24.13
CA ILE A 163 0.14 8.36 25.39
C ILE A 163 1.13 9.55 25.27
N HIS A 164 1.64 9.83 24.06
CA HIS A 164 2.64 10.86 23.83
C HIS A 164 2.05 12.21 23.39
N TYR A 165 0.82 12.19 22.86
CA TYR A 165 0.16 13.36 22.30
C TYR A 165 -1.30 13.41 22.76
N ASP A 166 -1.61 14.27 23.71
CA ASP A 166 -2.92 14.36 24.41
C ASP A 166 -4.12 14.59 23.46
N TYR A 167 -3.88 15.14 22.25
CA TYR A 167 -4.95 15.38 21.26
C TYR A 167 -5.29 14.15 20.43
N ILE A 168 -4.52 13.05 20.55
CA ILE A 168 -4.75 11.82 19.80
C ILE A 168 -5.65 10.89 20.62
N GLU A 169 -6.88 10.74 20.17
CA GLU A 169 -7.83 9.76 20.70
C GLU A 169 -7.67 8.43 19.97
N GLU A 170 -7.83 7.30 20.68
CA GLU A 170 -7.88 5.97 20.07
C GLU A 170 -9.22 5.79 19.35
N ILE A 171 -9.21 5.63 18.03
CA ILE A 171 -10.40 5.48 17.18
C ILE A 171 -10.48 4.13 16.48
N LEU A 172 -9.38 3.36 16.46
CA LEU A 172 -9.37 2.03 15.85
C LEU A 172 -10.14 1.03 16.73
N PRO A 173 -11.12 0.30 16.19
CA PRO A 173 -11.88 -0.71 16.93
C PRO A 173 -10.98 -1.85 17.40
N HIS A 174 -11.48 -2.64 18.36
CA HIS A 174 -10.72 -3.77 18.91
C HIS A 174 -10.34 -4.78 17.84
N ASP A 175 -11.26 -5.13 16.96
CA ASP A 175 -11.06 -6.10 15.89
C ASP A 175 -11.37 -5.47 14.53
N ILE A 176 -10.63 -5.88 13.51
CA ILE A 176 -10.90 -5.51 12.12
C ILE A 176 -12.04 -6.38 11.55
N PHE A 177 -12.96 -5.76 10.83
CA PHE A 177 -14.06 -6.45 10.17
C PHE A 177 -13.61 -6.99 8.81
N PHE A 178 -13.80 -8.29 8.56
CA PHE A 178 -13.46 -8.92 7.27
C PHE A 178 -14.68 -8.96 6.36
N VAL A 179 -14.49 -8.61 5.10
CA VAL A 179 -15.52 -8.65 4.07
C VAL A 179 -14.87 -8.89 2.70
N THR A 180 -15.52 -9.63 1.83
CA THR A 180 -15.10 -9.78 0.43
C THR A 180 -15.73 -8.70 -0.44
N THR A 181 -15.16 -8.47 -1.62
CA THR A 181 -15.73 -7.54 -2.61
C THR A 181 -17.12 -7.95 -3.07
N SER A 182 -17.40 -9.26 -3.18
CA SER A 182 -18.73 -9.78 -3.51
C SER A 182 -19.75 -9.50 -2.41
N GLU A 183 -19.37 -9.74 -1.13
CA GLU A 183 -20.24 -9.41 0.01
C GLU A 183 -20.52 -7.90 0.09
N LEU A 184 -19.54 -7.04 -0.26
CA LEU A 184 -19.77 -5.59 -0.34
C LEU A 184 -20.75 -5.21 -1.46
N GLU A 185 -20.66 -5.90 -2.59
CA GLU A 185 -21.63 -5.69 -3.69
C GLU A 185 -23.05 -6.09 -3.27
N GLU A 186 -23.21 -7.23 -2.60
CA GLU A 186 -24.51 -7.67 -2.06
C GLU A 186 -25.07 -6.71 -1.00
N MET A 187 -24.20 -6.22 -0.08
CA MET A 187 -24.61 -5.27 0.96
C MET A 187 -25.03 -3.89 0.39
N PHE A 188 -24.38 -3.46 -0.67
CA PHE A 188 -24.53 -2.12 -1.24
C PHE A 188 -24.61 -2.17 -2.78
N PRO A 189 -25.64 -2.79 -3.36
CA PRO A 189 -25.71 -3.04 -4.81
C PRO A 189 -25.74 -1.76 -5.65
N ASP A 190 -26.37 -0.70 -5.14
CA ASP A 190 -26.57 0.57 -5.86
C ASP A 190 -25.39 1.55 -5.72
N TYR A 191 -24.39 1.23 -4.88
CA TYR A 191 -23.27 2.12 -4.63
C TYR A 191 -22.04 1.75 -5.49
N SER A 192 -21.25 2.78 -5.83
CA SER A 192 -19.94 2.60 -6.44
C SER A 192 -18.97 1.92 -5.45
N PRO A 193 -17.87 1.31 -5.94
CA PRO A 193 -16.86 0.70 -5.06
C PRO A 193 -16.36 1.62 -3.94
N LYS A 194 -16.05 2.87 -4.25
CA LYS A 194 -15.58 3.85 -3.24
C LYS A 194 -16.66 4.24 -2.22
N GLU A 195 -17.92 4.30 -2.62
CA GLU A 195 -19.02 4.49 -1.68
C GLU A 195 -19.21 3.26 -0.80
N ARG A 196 -19.08 2.04 -1.33
CA ARG A 196 -19.11 0.79 -0.55
C ARG A 196 -18.02 0.79 0.53
N GLU A 197 -16.79 1.14 0.16
CA GLU A 197 -15.66 1.29 1.09
C GLU A 197 -15.97 2.33 2.18
N TYR A 198 -16.48 3.49 1.80
CA TYR A 198 -16.83 4.55 2.73
C TYR A 198 -17.87 4.12 3.75
N TYR A 199 -19.00 3.57 3.28
CA TYR A 199 -20.08 3.20 4.19
C TYR A 199 -19.70 2.06 5.13
N ILE A 200 -18.99 1.05 4.66
CA ILE A 200 -18.57 -0.06 5.51
C ILE A 200 -17.47 0.38 6.50
N ALA A 201 -16.49 1.17 6.07
CA ALA A 201 -15.46 1.72 6.95
C ALA A 201 -16.06 2.64 8.01
N LYS A 202 -16.99 3.51 7.64
CA LYS A 202 -17.70 4.40 8.58
C LYS A 202 -18.52 3.60 9.62
N ALA A 203 -19.16 2.52 9.20
CA ALA A 203 -19.97 1.69 10.09
C ALA A 203 -19.13 0.80 11.02
N LYS A 204 -17.96 0.35 10.59
CA LYS A 204 -17.13 -0.63 11.30
C LYS A 204 -15.84 -0.03 11.90
N GLY A 205 -15.44 1.18 11.51
CA GLY A 205 -14.20 1.85 11.92
C GLY A 205 -12.95 1.33 11.20
N ALA A 206 -12.81 0.01 11.04
CA ALA A 206 -11.72 -0.63 10.32
C ALA A 206 -12.21 -1.90 9.61
N VAL A 207 -11.86 -2.05 8.35
CA VAL A 207 -12.28 -3.18 7.50
C VAL A 207 -11.10 -3.76 6.74
N CYS A 208 -11.14 -5.06 6.53
CA CYS A 208 -10.28 -5.80 5.62
C CYS A 208 -11.13 -6.22 4.42
N ILE A 209 -10.92 -5.58 3.28
CA ILE A 209 -11.61 -5.87 2.03
C ILE A 209 -10.77 -6.91 1.29
N MET A 210 -11.34 -8.06 0.99
CA MET A 210 -10.63 -9.21 0.41
C MET A 210 -11.11 -9.52 -1.00
N GLN A 211 -10.26 -10.25 -1.76
CA GLN A 211 -10.57 -10.79 -3.09
C GLN A 211 -10.85 -9.68 -4.11
N ILE A 212 -9.91 -8.74 -4.20
CA ILE A 212 -9.95 -7.61 -5.12
C ILE A 212 -9.28 -8.02 -6.44
N GLY A 213 -9.89 -7.65 -7.58
CA GLY A 213 -9.36 -7.90 -8.93
C GLY A 213 -10.24 -8.79 -9.80
N GLU A 214 -10.99 -9.73 -9.20
CA GLU A 214 -11.94 -10.55 -9.93
C GLU A 214 -13.19 -9.74 -10.35
N THR A 215 -13.77 -10.14 -11.47
CA THR A 215 -15.02 -9.55 -11.97
C THR A 215 -16.19 -9.95 -11.07
N LEU A 216 -16.95 -8.96 -10.60
CA LEU A 216 -18.15 -9.14 -9.79
C LEU A 216 -19.40 -9.40 -10.64
N GLU A 217 -20.55 -9.60 -10.00
CA GLU A 217 -21.82 -9.88 -10.69
C GLU A 217 -22.24 -8.76 -11.65
N ASN A 218 -21.90 -7.51 -11.34
CA ASN A 218 -22.16 -6.34 -12.22
C ASN A 218 -21.25 -6.30 -13.46
N GLY A 219 -20.38 -7.29 -13.67
CA GLY A 219 -19.48 -7.40 -14.82
C GLY A 219 -18.20 -6.56 -14.73
N LYS A 220 -17.91 -5.95 -13.56
CA LYS A 220 -16.70 -5.14 -13.32
C LYS A 220 -16.01 -5.58 -12.04
N PRO A 221 -14.69 -5.43 -11.93
CA PRO A 221 -14.01 -5.62 -10.65
C PRO A 221 -14.37 -4.50 -9.66
N HIS A 222 -14.20 -4.78 -8.37
CA HIS A 222 -14.35 -3.76 -7.31
C HIS A 222 -13.31 -2.65 -7.49
N ASP A 223 -12.06 -3.03 -7.70
CA ASP A 223 -10.95 -2.11 -8.01
C ASP A 223 -9.95 -2.80 -8.93
N GLY A 224 -9.09 -2.01 -9.61
CA GLY A 224 -7.99 -2.52 -10.42
C GLY A 224 -6.94 -3.21 -9.57
N ARG A 225 -6.40 -4.33 -10.08
CA ARG A 225 -5.26 -5.04 -9.48
C ARG A 225 -4.29 -5.49 -10.57
N ALA A 226 -3.00 -5.26 -10.36
CA ALA A 226 -1.98 -5.84 -11.21
C ALA A 226 -2.11 -7.37 -11.23
N PRO A 227 -2.00 -8.00 -12.41
CA PRO A 227 -2.25 -9.43 -12.56
C PRO A 227 -1.07 -10.31 -12.13
N ASP A 228 0.09 -9.73 -11.82
CA ASP A 228 1.37 -10.44 -11.85
C ASP A 228 2.11 -10.54 -10.50
N TYR A 229 1.48 -10.11 -9.40
CA TYR A 229 2.05 -10.36 -8.08
C TYR A 229 1.07 -10.87 -7.03
N ASP A 230 -0.08 -10.24 -6.77
CA ASP A 230 -1.09 -10.76 -5.83
C ASP A 230 -2.03 -11.76 -6.51
N ASP A 231 -2.31 -12.88 -5.83
CA ASP A 231 -3.42 -13.75 -6.20
C ASP A 231 -4.74 -13.05 -5.85
N TRP A 232 -5.57 -12.77 -6.84
CA TRP A 232 -6.82 -12.04 -6.66
C TRP A 232 -7.81 -12.72 -5.72
N SER A 233 -7.70 -14.03 -5.53
CA SER A 233 -8.49 -14.77 -4.54
C SER A 233 -7.91 -14.72 -3.12
N LEU A 234 -6.68 -14.24 -2.95
CA LEU A 234 -5.91 -14.29 -1.70
C LEU A 234 -5.21 -12.94 -1.41
N ASN A 235 -5.86 -11.83 -1.73
CA ASN A 235 -5.39 -10.48 -1.42
C ASN A 235 -6.37 -9.73 -0.51
N ALA A 236 -5.91 -8.64 0.07
CA ALA A 236 -6.69 -7.82 0.97
C ALA A 236 -6.13 -6.41 1.12
N ASP A 237 -7.02 -5.44 1.32
CA ASP A 237 -6.70 -4.09 1.73
C ASP A 237 -7.20 -3.82 3.16
N ILE A 238 -6.39 -3.14 3.97
CA ILE A 238 -6.79 -2.60 5.26
C ILE A 238 -7.24 -1.16 5.05
N VAL A 239 -8.53 -0.94 5.23
CA VAL A 239 -9.18 0.37 5.07
C VAL A 239 -9.77 0.79 6.42
N VAL A 240 -9.51 2.03 6.82
CA VAL A 240 -10.03 2.60 8.07
C VAL A 240 -10.91 3.80 7.77
N TYR A 241 -11.89 4.05 8.65
CA TYR A 241 -12.60 5.31 8.61
C TYR A 241 -11.71 6.43 9.16
N TYR A 242 -11.53 7.49 8.39
CA TYR A 242 -10.72 8.64 8.75
C TYR A 242 -11.60 9.87 9.02
N PRO A 243 -11.92 10.16 10.30
CA PRO A 243 -12.91 11.19 10.64
C PRO A 243 -12.46 12.62 10.33
N VAL A 244 -11.15 12.88 10.20
CA VAL A 244 -10.65 14.23 9.87
C VAL A 244 -11.15 14.68 8.50
N LEU A 245 -11.18 13.78 7.52
CA LEU A 245 -11.65 14.06 6.16
C LEU A 245 -13.03 13.45 5.85
N ASP A 246 -13.61 12.69 6.78
CA ASP A 246 -14.84 11.89 6.57
C ASP A 246 -14.73 10.95 5.35
N ILE A 247 -13.65 10.15 5.29
CA ILE A 247 -13.36 9.22 4.17
C ILE A 247 -13.01 7.82 4.67
N ALA A 248 -13.08 6.86 3.74
CA ALA A 248 -12.36 5.59 3.84
C ALA A 248 -10.90 5.81 3.42
N LEU A 249 -9.96 5.42 4.27
CA LEU A 249 -8.53 5.58 4.03
C LEU A 249 -7.86 4.21 4.01
N GLU A 250 -7.34 3.82 2.86
CA GLU A 250 -6.50 2.62 2.72
C GLU A 250 -5.12 2.88 3.34
N LEU A 251 -4.75 2.05 4.32
CA LEU A 251 -3.45 2.11 4.99
C LEU A 251 -2.46 1.07 4.48
N SER A 252 -2.96 -0.07 4.01
CA SER A 252 -2.13 -1.19 3.56
C SER A 252 -2.86 -2.02 2.53
N SER A 253 -2.11 -2.46 1.51
CA SER A 253 -2.51 -3.49 0.56
C SER A 253 -1.56 -4.67 0.67
N MET A 254 -2.08 -5.91 0.67
CA MET A 254 -1.28 -7.14 0.79
C MET A 254 -1.94 -8.33 0.11
N GLY A 255 -1.14 -9.36 -0.17
CA GLY A 255 -1.66 -10.61 -0.71
C GLY A 255 -0.68 -11.77 -0.60
N ILE A 256 -1.22 -12.97 -0.65
CA ILE A 256 -0.44 -14.16 -0.99
C ILE A 256 -0.15 -14.05 -2.48
N ARG A 257 1.12 -14.23 -2.83
CA ARG A 257 1.55 -14.00 -4.20
C ARG A 257 1.10 -15.12 -5.13
N VAL A 258 0.93 -14.76 -6.40
CA VAL A 258 0.56 -15.71 -7.44
C VAL A 258 1.49 -16.93 -7.47
N ASP A 259 0.92 -18.12 -7.63
CA ASP A 259 1.62 -19.28 -8.14
C ASP A 259 1.56 -19.31 -9.68
N LYS A 260 2.12 -20.32 -10.30
CA LYS A 260 2.08 -20.49 -11.76
C LYS A 260 0.66 -20.42 -12.32
N LYS A 261 -0.29 -21.08 -11.66
CA LYS A 261 -1.67 -21.18 -12.15
C LYS A 261 -2.37 -19.82 -12.09
N ALA A 262 -2.32 -19.17 -10.92
CA ALA A 262 -2.92 -17.86 -10.71
C ALA A 262 -2.28 -16.82 -11.65
N LEU A 263 -0.94 -16.81 -11.78
CA LEU A 263 -0.26 -15.89 -12.67
C LEU A 263 -0.75 -16.00 -14.13
N LEU A 264 -0.76 -17.21 -14.69
CA LEU A 264 -1.16 -17.40 -16.09
C LEU A 264 -2.63 -17.05 -16.33
N ASP A 265 -3.52 -17.41 -15.39
CA ASP A 265 -4.93 -17.09 -15.46
C ASP A 265 -5.17 -15.57 -15.40
N GLN A 266 -4.53 -14.88 -14.44
CA GLN A 266 -4.67 -13.43 -14.26
C GLN A 266 -4.08 -12.63 -15.42
N LEU A 267 -2.91 -13.04 -15.96
CA LEU A 267 -2.34 -12.41 -17.17
C LEU A 267 -3.30 -12.52 -18.37
N GLN A 268 -3.95 -13.69 -18.53
CA GLN A 268 -4.93 -13.88 -19.59
C GLN A 268 -6.17 -13.00 -19.39
N LYS A 269 -6.71 -12.94 -18.17
CA LYS A 269 -7.87 -12.09 -17.82
C LYS A 269 -7.57 -10.59 -18.00
N ALA A 270 -6.33 -10.18 -17.67
CA ALA A 270 -5.89 -8.79 -17.83
C ALA A 270 -5.47 -8.42 -19.27
N GLY A 271 -5.50 -9.39 -20.23
CA GLY A 271 -5.16 -9.15 -21.63
C GLY A 271 -3.68 -8.87 -21.90
N CYS A 272 -2.76 -9.36 -21.05
CA CYS A 272 -1.32 -9.17 -21.18
C CYS A 272 -0.53 -10.50 -21.02
N PRO A 273 -0.92 -11.58 -21.76
CA PRO A 273 -0.28 -12.91 -21.63
C PRO A 273 1.21 -12.90 -22.03
N GLU A 274 1.64 -11.96 -22.87
CA GLU A 274 3.05 -11.79 -23.30
C GLU A 274 4.00 -11.52 -22.13
N ARG A 275 3.52 -10.96 -21.02
CA ARG A 275 4.33 -10.74 -19.82
C ARG A 275 4.88 -12.04 -19.23
N ALA A 276 4.27 -13.19 -19.52
CA ALA A 276 4.77 -14.50 -19.12
C ALA A 276 6.20 -14.78 -19.63
N GLU A 277 6.63 -14.09 -20.70
CA GLU A 277 7.97 -14.21 -21.27
C GLU A 277 9.06 -13.39 -20.56
N LEU A 278 8.69 -12.46 -19.66
CA LEU A 278 9.64 -11.66 -18.90
C LEU A 278 10.39 -12.51 -17.86
N PRO A 279 11.64 -12.16 -17.51
CA PRO A 279 12.48 -12.96 -16.62
C PRO A 279 11.84 -13.26 -15.26
N TYR A 280 11.24 -12.27 -14.62
CA TYR A 280 10.55 -12.47 -13.32
C TYR A 280 9.39 -13.47 -13.46
N HIS A 281 8.55 -13.32 -14.48
CA HIS A 281 7.39 -14.17 -14.69
C HIS A 281 7.79 -15.61 -15.00
N LYS A 282 8.84 -15.81 -15.82
CA LYS A 282 9.43 -17.13 -16.07
C LYS A 282 9.93 -17.80 -14.80
N ALA A 283 10.57 -17.05 -13.92
CA ALA A 283 11.04 -17.59 -12.64
C ALA A 283 9.88 -18.06 -11.74
N VAL A 284 8.74 -17.34 -11.73
CA VAL A 284 7.51 -17.81 -11.05
C VAL A 284 6.95 -19.08 -11.71
N ILE A 285 6.82 -19.08 -13.04
CA ILE A 285 6.26 -20.21 -13.81
C ILE A 285 7.08 -21.48 -13.64
N ASN A 286 8.41 -21.35 -13.57
CA ASN A 286 9.34 -22.45 -13.39
C ASN A 286 9.48 -22.92 -11.94
N GLY A 287 8.86 -22.21 -10.99
CA GLY A 287 8.96 -22.54 -9.55
C GLY A 287 10.33 -22.21 -8.94
N GLU A 288 11.07 -21.28 -9.54
CA GLU A 288 12.39 -20.83 -9.06
C GLU A 288 12.28 -19.85 -7.87
N LEU A 289 11.11 -19.18 -7.70
CA LEU A 289 10.84 -18.26 -6.61
C LEU A 289 10.01 -18.92 -5.51
N PRO A 290 10.24 -18.56 -4.22
CA PRO A 290 9.47 -19.12 -3.11
C PRO A 290 8.00 -18.69 -3.18
N LEU A 291 7.12 -19.45 -2.52
CA LEU A 291 5.78 -18.99 -2.20
C LEU A 291 5.88 -17.92 -1.10
N THR A 292 5.14 -16.84 -1.25
CA THR A 292 5.26 -15.69 -0.35
C THR A 292 3.93 -15.02 -0.10
N ILE A 293 3.86 -14.30 1.03
CA ILE A 293 2.85 -13.30 1.35
C ILE A 293 3.57 -11.97 1.54
N GLY A 294 3.02 -10.89 1.05
CA GLY A 294 3.64 -9.59 1.20
C GLY A 294 2.68 -8.44 0.96
N GLY A 295 3.15 -7.23 1.21
CA GLY A 295 2.33 -6.04 1.07
C GLY A 295 3.13 -4.76 1.14
N GLY A 296 2.43 -3.65 0.92
CA GLY A 296 2.90 -2.30 1.14
C GLY A 296 2.06 -1.60 2.19
N ILE A 297 2.70 -0.84 3.07
CA ILE A 297 2.05 0.00 4.08
C ILE A 297 2.52 1.43 3.85
N GLY A 298 1.60 2.33 3.51
CA GLY A 298 1.93 3.73 3.19
C GLY A 298 2.47 4.47 4.42
N GLN A 299 3.76 4.82 4.41
CA GLN A 299 4.39 5.49 5.55
C GLN A 299 3.76 6.86 5.83
N SER A 300 3.60 7.66 4.79
CA SER A 300 2.98 8.99 4.92
C SER A 300 1.50 8.90 5.28
N ARG A 301 0.75 7.94 4.73
CA ARG A 301 -0.66 7.70 5.13
C ARG A 301 -0.79 7.29 6.59
N ILE A 302 0.11 6.44 7.09
CA ILE A 302 0.17 6.07 8.52
C ILE A 302 0.46 7.31 9.40
N CYS A 303 1.44 8.13 9.02
CA CYS A 303 1.72 9.37 9.73
C CYS A 303 0.53 10.34 9.68
N MET A 304 -0.10 10.53 8.52
CA MET A 304 -1.29 11.34 8.36
C MET A 304 -2.43 10.87 9.26
N PHE A 305 -2.71 9.56 9.27
CA PHE A 305 -3.76 8.97 10.09
C PHE A 305 -3.51 9.18 11.58
N PHE A 306 -2.34 8.79 12.09
CA PHE A 306 -2.07 8.88 13.53
C PHE A 306 -1.91 10.33 14.01
N LEU A 307 -1.35 11.22 13.21
CA LEU A 307 -1.19 12.63 13.57
C LEU A 307 -2.42 13.50 13.25
N ARG A 308 -3.52 12.88 12.78
CA ARG A 308 -4.79 13.57 12.49
C ARG A 308 -4.63 14.75 11.52
N LYS A 309 -3.82 14.55 10.46
CA LYS A 309 -3.53 15.59 9.47
C LYS A 309 -4.56 15.62 8.34
N ALA A 310 -4.89 16.80 7.85
CA ALA A 310 -5.89 16.97 6.79
C ALA A 310 -5.31 16.79 5.38
N HIS A 311 -4.00 16.86 5.22
CA HIS A 311 -3.35 16.72 3.91
C HIS A 311 -2.03 15.95 4.05
N ILE A 312 -1.76 15.04 3.11
CA ILE A 312 -0.55 14.20 3.13
C ILE A 312 0.73 15.06 3.08
N GLY A 313 0.68 16.24 2.47
CA GLY A 313 1.78 17.21 2.44
C GLY A 313 2.17 17.76 3.81
N GLU A 314 1.33 17.61 4.84
CA GLU A 314 1.71 17.99 6.21
C GLU A 314 2.67 16.96 6.85
N VAL A 315 2.84 15.77 6.24
CA VAL A 315 3.71 14.69 6.73
C VAL A 315 4.68 14.16 5.68
N GLN A 316 4.65 14.74 4.47
CA GLN A 316 5.49 14.31 3.35
C GLN A 316 5.93 15.51 2.53
N CYS A 317 7.24 15.63 2.31
CA CYS A 317 7.79 16.59 1.32
C CYS A 317 7.51 16.08 -0.09
N SER A 318 6.85 16.89 -0.91
CA SER A 318 6.56 16.60 -2.31
C SER A 318 6.46 17.90 -3.12
N LEU A 319 6.09 17.78 -4.39
CA LEU A 319 5.75 18.95 -5.22
C LEU A 319 4.23 19.06 -5.32
N TRP A 320 3.73 20.23 -5.03
CA TRP A 320 2.30 20.55 -5.06
C TRP A 320 2.06 21.67 -6.10
N SER A 321 0.86 21.69 -6.67
CA SER A 321 0.47 22.78 -7.56
C SER A 321 0.34 24.11 -6.79
N ASP A 322 0.46 25.22 -7.50
CA ASP A 322 0.29 26.56 -6.92
C ASP A 322 -1.08 26.70 -6.24
N GLU A 323 -2.13 26.11 -6.82
CA GLU A 323 -3.48 26.09 -6.26
C GLU A 323 -3.54 25.39 -4.90
N VAL A 324 -2.87 24.23 -4.76
CA VAL A 324 -2.76 23.49 -3.48
C VAL A 324 -1.98 24.34 -2.47
N MET A 325 -0.85 24.92 -2.85
CA MET A 325 -0.02 25.76 -1.98
C MET A 325 -0.80 26.98 -1.48
N GLU A 326 -1.47 27.71 -2.36
CA GLU A 326 -2.30 28.86 -2.00
C GLU A 326 -3.47 28.48 -1.09
N THR A 327 -4.14 27.35 -1.35
CA THR A 327 -5.25 26.87 -0.53
C THR A 327 -4.77 26.46 0.85
N ALA A 328 -3.63 25.79 0.93
CA ALA A 328 -3.00 25.40 2.20
C ALA A 328 -2.66 26.64 3.05
N GLU A 329 -2.00 27.63 2.45
CA GLU A 329 -1.62 28.89 3.13
C GLU A 329 -2.85 29.64 3.65
N LYS A 330 -3.86 29.85 2.79
CA LYS A 330 -5.12 30.54 3.15
C LYS A 330 -5.87 29.87 4.33
N ASN A 331 -5.72 28.58 4.48
CA ASN A 331 -6.40 27.80 5.52
C ASN A 331 -5.49 27.37 6.69
N GLY A 332 -4.24 27.83 6.70
CA GLY A 332 -3.29 27.56 7.78
C GLY A 332 -2.80 26.10 7.85
N LEU A 333 -2.84 25.34 6.73
CA LEU A 333 -2.18 24.06 6.65
C LEU A 333 -0.67 24.28 6.50
N GLN A 334 0.10 23.51 7.26
CA GLN A 334 1.57 23.59 7.25
C GLN A 334 2.12 22.41 6.43
N LEU A 335 2.29 22.63 5.11
CA LEU A 335 2.94 21.65 4.24
C LEU A 335 4.45 21.64 4.48
N LEU A 336 5.07 20.44 4.42
CA LEU A 336 6.51 20.22 4.62
C LEU A 336 7.33 20.65 3.40
#